data_2a06b03cb6ea69f67e42b0f7847730ba
#
_entry.id   2a06b03cb6ea69f67e42b0f7847730ba
#
_cell.length_a   1.000
_cell.length_b   1.000
_cell.length_c   1.000
_cell.angle_alpha   90.00
_cell.angle_beta   90.00
_cell.angle_gamma   90.00
#
_symmetry.space_group_name_H-M   'P 1'
#
loop_
_entity.id
_entity.type
_entity.pdbx_description
1 polymer ?
#
loop_
_entity_poly.entity_id
_entity_poly.type
_entity_poly.pdbx_seq_one_letter_code
_entity_poly.pdbx_strand_id
1 'polypeptide(L)'
;ERVAVSSADEVVVPKGYTADVLIAWGDPVSNGPAFKQDASNTAEEQARQWGMHNDGIVYFPIVRSQRGLIVQNNEYTDDGLLFPDGVNNWTAEKTKKSLNAHGVSIIEVAKRTGFHFDLGRRRGKWDVVRPSRFARRITGMTPIDIGGPAAGDPRLTTSDDPTGTRVLGTLNNCAMGFTPWGTYLACEENFNGYFRKNGTQTTLEKRYGITAAGFGYLWHTTDKRFRVDEEPNEP
;
A
#
# COMPACT_ATOMS: atom_id res chain seq x y z
N GLU A 1 -12.04 -29.43 -12.99
CA GLU A 1 -11.11 -30.29 -12.21
C GLU A 1 -10.59 -29.49 -11.02
N ARG A 2 -10.52 -30.12 -9.83
CA ARG A 2 -10.03 -29.46 -8.61
C ARG A 2 -8.51 -29.29 -8.69
N VAL A 3 -8.01 -28.08 -8.36
CA VAL A 3 -6.57 -27.86 -8.20
C VAL A 3 -6.13 -28.52 -6.89
N ALA A 4 -5.10 -29.35 -6.94
CA ALA A 4 -4.50 -29.95 -5.75
C ALA A 4 -3.73 -28.92 -4.93
N VAL A 5 -3.63 -29.14 -3.62
CA VAL A 5 -2.71 -28.37 -2.77
C VAL A 5 -1.28 -28.64 -3.21
N SER A 6 -0.50 -27.58 -3.38
CA SER A 6 0.88 -27.64 -3.85
C SER A 6 1.78 -26.71 -3.03
N SER A 7 3.03 -27.10 -2.87
CA SER A 7 4.12 -26.26 -2.35
C SER A 7 5.06 -25.76 -3.45
N ALA A 8 4.69 -25.97 -4.73
CA ALA A 8 5.45 -25.43 -5.85
C ALA A 8 5.36 -23.90 -5.86
N ASP A 9 6.49 -23.26 -6.20
CA ASP A 9 6.56 -21.78 -6.35
C ASP A 9 6.00 -21.37 -7.72
N GLU A 10 4.69 -21.65 -7.90
CA GLU A 10 3.95 -21.31 -9.12
C GLU A 10 2.46 -21.12 -8.86
N VAL A 11 1.79 -20.33 -9.70
CA VAL A 11 0.33 -20.18 -9.68
C VAL A 11 -0.30 -21.30 -10.49
N VAL A 12 -0.87 -22.29 -9.80
CA VAL A 12 -1.57 -23.42 -10.43
C VAL A 12 -3.04 -23.06 -10.62
N VAL A 13 -3.52 -23.18 -11.87
CA VAL A 13 -4.93 -22.89 -12.24
C VAL A 13 -5.61 -24.12 -12.83
N PRO A 14 -6.95 -24.22 -12.75
CA PRO A 14 -7.71 -25.31 -13.36
C PRO A 14 -7.53 -25.36 -14.88
N LYS A 15 -7.75 -26.55 -15.47
CA LYS A 15 -7.74 -26.71 -16.93
C LYS A 15 -8.72 -25.72 -17.61
N GLY A 16 -8.20 -24.99 -18.61
CA GLY A 16 -8.94 -23.98 -19.36
C GLY A 16 -8.81 -22.57 -18.79
N TYR A 17 -8.12 -22.40 -17.65
CA TYR A 17 -7.77 -21.10 -17.09
C TYR A 17 -6.30 -20.76 -17.37
N THR A 18 -5.98 -19.47 -17.34
CA THR A 18 -4.60 -18.96 -17.38
C THR A 18 -4.43 -17.90 -16.31
N ALA A 19 -3.27 -17.84 -15.67
CA ALA A 19 -2.86 -16.77 -14.80
C ALA A 19 -1.79 -15.92 -15.50
N ASP A 20 -1.93 -14.61 -15.42
CA ASP A 20 -0.97 -13.67 -16.00
C ASP A 20 -0.74 -12.55 -14.98
N VAL A 21 0.52 -12.15 -14.78
CA VAL A 21 0.85 -10.97 -13.97
C VAL A 21 0.37 -9.73 -14.71
N LEU A 22 -0.49 -8.93 -14.07
CA LEU A 22 -1.00 -7.67 -14.61
C LEU A 22 -0.09 -6.49 -14.24
N ILE A 23 0.33 -6.45 -12.99
CA ILE A 23 1.21 -5.43 -12.43
C ILE A 23 1.95 -6.02 -11.23
N ALA A 24 3.19 -5.63 -11.02
CA ALA A 24 4.02 -6.07 -9.91
C ALA A 24 4.47 -4.89 -9.04
N TRP A 25 4.90 -5.17 -7.81
CA TRP A 25 5.56 -4.17 -6.98
C TRP A 25 6.66 -3.45 -7.77
N GLY A 26 6.70 -2.13 -7.66
CA GLY A 26 7.66 -1.28 -8.35
C GLY A 26 7.30 -0.88 -9.78
N ASP A 27 6.28 -1.51 -10.39
CA ASP A 27 5.77 -1.04 -11.67
C ASP A 27 5.15 0.37 -11.54
N PRO A 28 5.34 1.28 -12.49
CA PRO A 28 4.71 2.60 -12.43
C PRO A 28 3.18 2.48 -12.54
N VAL A 29 2.45 3.17 -11.65
CA VAL A 29 0.97 3.17 -11.70
C VAL A 29 0.43 4.03 -12.85
N SER A 30 1.21 5.04 -13.29
CA SER A 30 0.96 5.88 -14.46
C SER A 30 2.30 6.15 -15.15
N ASN A 31 2.57 7.39 -15.61
CA ASN A 31 3.90 7.79 -16.01
C ASN A 31 4.80 7.92 -14.77
N GLY A 32 5.83 7.13 -14.70
CA GLY A 32 6.74 7.10 -13.55
C GLY A 32 8.00 6.31 -13.86
N PRO A 33 8.93 6.28 -12.89
CA PRO A 33 10.16 5.52 -13.04
C PRO A 33 9.88 4.02 -13.01
N ALA A 34 10.64 3.27 -13.83
CA ALA A 34 10.59 1.82 -13.81
C ALA A 34 11.24 1.28 -12.53
N PHE A 35 10.87 0.04 -12.18
CA PHE A 35 11.54 -0.71 -11.12
C PHE A 35 13.01 -0.96 -11.48
N LYS A 36 13.89 -0.80 -10.49
CA LYS A 36 15.31 -1.15 -10.58
C LYS A 36 15.54 -2.46 -9.81
N GLN A 37 16.09 -3.46 -10.49
CA GLN A 37 16.26 -4.81 -9.94
C GLN A 37 17.18 -4.89 -8.71
N ASP A 38 18.01 -3.88 -8.50
CA ASP A 38 18.86 -3.72 -7.32
C ASP A 38 18.16 -3.01 -6.17
N ALA A 39 16.87 -2.74 -6.30
CA ALA A 39 16.03 -2.00 -5.35
C ALA A 39 16.54 -0.56 -5.04
N SER A 40 17.34 0.04 -5.94
CA SER A 40 17.90 1.40 -5.76
C SER A 40 16.93 2.54 -6.08
N ASN A 41 15.66 2.25 -6.35
CA ASN A 41 14.63 3.28 -6.47
C ASN A 41 14.54 4.12 -5.19
N THR A 42 14.36 5.43 -5.34
CA THR A 42 14.20 6.37 -4.23
C THR A 42 12.80 6.30 -3.62
N ALA A 43 12.59 6.92 -2.45
CA ALA A 43 11.27 7.06 -1.83
C ALA A 43 10.29 7.81 -2.75
N GLU A 44 10.75 8.87 -3.45
CA GLU A 44 9.93 9.61 -4.40
C GLU A 44 9.54 8.77 -5.62
N GLU A 45 10.45 7.94 -6.12
CA GLU A 45 10.16 6.98 -7.18
C GLU A 45 9.12 5.96 -6.72
N GLN A 46 9.30 5.36 -5.50
CA GLN A 46 8.35 4.40 -4.92
C GLN A 46 6.95 5.01 -4.72
N ALA A 47 6.84 6.29 -4.40
CA ALA A 47 5.54 6.98 -4.26
C ALA A 47 4.70 6.97 -5.55
N ARG A 48 5.31 6.69 -6.71
CA ARG A 48 4.66 6.61 -8.04
C ARG A 48 4.60 5.20 -8.60
N GLN A 49 5.08 4.23 -7.84
CA GLN A 49 5.10 2.82 -8.21
C GLN A 49 4.05 2.04 -7.42
N TRP A 50 3.66 0.89 -7.93
CA TRP A 50 2.82 -0.08 -7.25
C TRP A 50 3.48 -0.52 -5.93
N GLY A 51 2.70 -0.61 -4.85
CA GLY A 51 3.22 -0.96 -3.53
C GLY A 51 3.49 -2.45 -3.33
N MET A 52 3.98 -2.79 -2.14
CA MET A 52 4.26 -4.18 -1.75
C MET A 52 3.02 -4.86 -1.16
N HIS A 53 3.07 -6.17 -1.07
CA HIS A 53 2.09 -7.05 -0.42
C HIS A 53 0.64 -6.68 -0.73
N ASN A 54 0.19 -7.16 -1.88
CA ASN A 54 -1.14 -6.95 -2.39
C ASN A 54 -2.18 -7.71 -1.55
N ASP A 55 -3.21 -6.99 -1.08
CA ASP A 55 -4.33 -7.57 -0.33
C ASP A 55 -5.66 -7.14 -0.95
N GLY A 56 -6.59 -6.60 -0.19
CA GLY A 56 -7.94 -6.27 -0.65
C GLY A 56 -7.99 -5.55 -2.00
N ILE A 57 -8.75 -6.07 -2.93
CA ILE A 57 -8.84 -5.61 -4.33
C ILE A 57 -10.29 -5.43 -4.78
N VAL A 58 -10.57 -4.38 -5.55
CA VAL A 58 -11.86 -4.18 -6.21
C VAL A 58 -11.69 -3.62 -7.62
N TYR A 59 -12.62 -3.96 -8.48
CA TYR A 59 -12.76 -3.41 -9.82
C TYR A 59 -13.95 -2.44 -9.88
N PHE A 60 -13.69 -1.18 -10.24
CA PHE A 60 -14.73 -0.17 -10.51
C PHE A 60 -14.90 -0.01 -12.02
N PRO A 61 -16.05 -0.40 -12.61
CA PRO A 61 -16.26 -0.31 -14.06
C PRO A 61 -16.40 1.13 -14.52
N ILE A 62 -15.69 1.49 -15.62
CA ILE A 62 -15.91 2.71 -16.40
C ILE A 62 -16.77 2.36 -17.63
N VAL A 63 -16.39 1.30 -18.35
CA VAL A 63 -17.14 0.77 -19.49
C VAL A 63 -17.40 -0.71 -19.24
N ARG A 64 -18.40 -1.02 -18.46
CA ARG A 64 -18.77 -2.40 -18.09
C ARG A 64 -17.52 -3.23 -17.72
N SER A 65 -17.37 -4.44 -18.28
CA SER A 65 -16.20 -5.31 -18.10
C SER A 65 -15.14 -5.15 -19.20
N GLN A 66 -15.04 -3.96 -19.81
CA GLN A 66 -14.04 -3.68 -20.86
C GLN A 66 -12.98 -2.69 -20.41
N ARG A 67 -13.32 -1.76 -19.52
CA ARG A 67 -12.45 -0.73 -19.01
C ARG A 67 -12.88 -0.33 -17.60
N GLY A 68 -11.97 -0.19 -16.69
CA GLY A 68 -12.28 0.20 -15.31
C GLY A 68 -11.04 0.51 -14.52
N LEU A 69 -11.25 0.71 -13.22
CA LEU A 69 -10.16 0.92 -12.25
C LEU A 69 -10.01 -0.34 -11.40
N ILE A 70 -8.77 -0.74 -11.19
CA ILE A 70 -8.40 -1.61 -10.09
C ILE A 70 -7.91 -0.73 -8.95
N VAL A 71 -8.50 -0.92 -7.78
CA VAL A 71 -8.09 -0.31 -6.53
C VAL A 71 -7.68 -1.43 -5.60
N GLN A 72 -6.48 -1.33 -5.04
CA GLN A 72 -5.89 -2.42 -4.26
C GLN A 72 -5.08 -1.91 -3.09
N ASN A 73 -5.25 -2.57 -1.94
CA ASN A 73 -4.43 -2.37 -0.76
C ASN A 73 -3.01 -2.88 -1.00
N ASN A 74 -2.02 -2.10 -0.55
CA ASN A 74 -0.64 -2.53 -0.38
C ASN A 74 -0.37 -2.52 1.12
N GLU A 75 -0.40 -3.70 1.72
CA GLU A 75 -0.60 -3.89 3.15
C GLU A 75 0.64 -3.50 3.97
N TYR A 76 1.75 -4.21 3.77
CA TYR A 76 2.99 -4.04 4.53
C TYR A 76 4.22 -4.10 3.62
N THR A 77 5.42 -4.01 4.19
CA THR A 77 6.67 -4.10 3.43
C THR A 77 7.59 -5.18 3.97
N ASP A 78 8.34 -5.80 3.09
CA ASP A 78 9.56 -6.53 3.42
C ASP A 78 10.76 -5.58 3.22
N ASP A 79 11.16 -4.92 4.30
CA ASP A 79 12.25 -3.96 4.26
C ASP A 79 13.61 -4.62 3.92
N GLY A 80 13.72 -5.95 4.07
CA GLY A 80 14.89 -6.71 3.62
C GLY A 80 15.05 -6.74 2.10
N LEU A 81 13.93 -6.66 1.36
CA LEU A 81 13.90 -6.66 -0.11
C LEU A 81 13.79 -5.25 -0.71
N LEU A 82 13.33 -4.28 0.08
CA LEU A 82 13.01 -2.94 -0.40
C LEU A 82 14.24 -2.09 -0.71
N PHE A 83 15.42 -2.46 -0.19
CA PHE A 83 16.65 -1.69 -0.31
C PHE A 83 17.84 -2.55 -0.76
N PRO A 84 18.84 -1.97 -1.47
CA PRO A 84 20.01 -2.70 -1.94
C PRO A 84 20.83 -3.38 -0.83
N ASP A 85 20.85 -2.79 0.36
CA ASP A 85 21.57 -3.28 1.55
C ASP A 85 20.60 -3.83 2.64
N GLY A 86 19.32 -4.06 2.28
CA GLY A 86 18.28 -4.48 3.19
C GLY A 86 18.08 -3.48 4.34
N VAL A 87 17.94 -3.97 5.55
CA VAL A 87 17.69 -3.15 6.76
C VAL A 87 18.96 -2.51 7.34
N ASN A 88 20.14 -2.74 6.74
CA ASN A 88 21.38 -2.15 7.21
C ASN A 88 21.42 -0.64 6.97
N ASN A 89 22.21 0.09 7.75
CA ASN A 89 22.40 1.54 7.59
C ASN A 89 21.08 2.30 7.43
N TRP A 90 20.14 2.12 8.39
CA TRP A 90 18.81 2.71 8.31
C TRP A 90 18.85 4.25 8.25
N THR A 91 18.05 4.84 7.37
CA THR A 91 18.00 6.30 7.12
C THR A 91 16.56 6.79 7.00
N ALA A 92 16.36 8.11 7.11
CA ALA A 92 15.06 8.74 6.88
C ALA A 92 14.53 8.49 5.45
N GLU A 93 15.41 8.37 4.46
CA GLU A 93 15.03 8.00 3.09
C GLU A 93 14.44 6.58 3.02
N LYS A 94 15.04 5.63 3.76
CA LYS A 94 14.51 4.27 3.86
C LYS A 94 13.14 4.25 4.54
N THR A 95 12.96 5.00 5.61
CA THR A 95 11.64 5.14 6.26
C THR A 95 10.61 5.68 5.28
N LYS A 96 10.90 6.75 4.55
CA LYS A 96 9.99 7.31 3.54
C LYS A 96 9.68 6.32 2.42
N LYS A 97 10.67 5.57 1.95
CA LYS A 97 10.45 4.57 0.89
C LYS A 97 9.56 3.43 1.37
N SER A 98 9.78 2.93 2.59
CA SER A 98 8.93 1.90 3.21
C SER A 98 7.49 2.41 3.37
N LEU A 99 7.28 3.64 3.89
CA LEU A 99 5.97 4.28 3.96
C LEU A 99 5.30 4.44 2.59
N ASN A 100 6.08 4.76 1.54
CA ASN A 100 5.58 4.91 0.18
C ASN A 100 5.28 3.56 -0.52
N ALA A 101 5.77 2.45 0.00
CA ALA A 101 5.42 1.12 -0.49
C ALA A 101 4.13 0.56 0.12
N HIS A 102 3.63 1.18 1.22
CA HIS A 102 2.31 0.92 1.81
C HIS A 102 1.16 1.67 1.10
N GLY A 103 -0.05 1.39 1.51
CA GLY A 103 -1.24 2.20 1.26
C GLY A 103 -2.17 1.62 0.19
N VAL A 104 -2.65 2.44 -0.74
CA VAL A 104 -3.58 2.04 -1.80
C VAL A 104 -3.04 2.43 -3.16
N SER A 105 -3.09 1.49 -4.08
CA SER A 105 -2.76 1.69 -5.50
C SER A 105 -4.02 1.75 -6.34
N ILE A 106 -4.12 2.72 -7.23
CA ILE A 106 -5.20 2.87 -8.19
C ILE A 106 -4.60 2.87 -9.60
N ILE A 107 -5.04 1.94 -10.45
CA ILE A 107 -4.68 1.88 -11.86
C ILE A 107 -5.94 1.80 -12.72
N GLU A 108 -5.82 2.28 -13.94
CA GLU A 108 -6.80 2.06 -14.97
C GLU A 108 -6.41 0.84 -15.81
N VAL A 109 -7.38 -0.02 -16.10
CA VAL A 109 -7.20 -1.23 -16.90
C VAL A 109 -8.19 -1.28 -18.03
N ALA A 110 -7.76 -1.83 -19.18
CA ALA A 110 -8.61 -2.04 -20.33
C ALA A 110 -8.36 -3.40 -20.98
N LYS A 111 -9.43 -4.05 -21.48
CA LYS A 111 -9.32 -5.25 -22.29
C LYS A 111 -8.79 -4.93 -23.68
N ARG A 112 -7.88 -5.74 -24.17
CA ARG A 112 -7.44 -5.69 -25.57
C ARG A 112 -8.56 -6.09 -26.50
N THR A 113 -8.89 -5.20 -27.42
CA THR A 113 -9.99 -5.38 -28.39
C THR A 113 -9.51 -5.77 -29.80
N GLY A 114 -8.21 -5.78 -30.09
CA GLY A 114 -7.66 -6.01 -31.43
C GLY A 114 -6.61 -7.13 -31.50
N PHE A 115 -6.35 -7.60 -32.72
CA PHE A 115 -5.19 -8.41 -33.06
C PHE A 115 -4.00 -7.46 -33.29
N HIS A 116 -3.09 -7.34 -32.34
CA HIS A 116 -1.80 -6.74 -32.59
C HIS A 116 -0.83 -7.86 -32.97
N PHE A 117 -0.62 -8.02 -34.29
CA PHE A 117 0.20 -9.09 -34.89
C PHE A 117 1.68 -9.01 -34.48
N ASP A 118 2.15 -7.82 -34.14
CA ASP A 118 3.56 -7.49 -33.91
C ASP A 118 4.06 -7.72 -32.48
N LEU A 119 3.18 -8.04 -31.50
CA LEU A 119 3.57 -8.19 -30.11
C LEU A 119 3.18 -9.56 -29.48
N GLY A 120 2.66 -10.52 -30.25
CA GLY A 120 2.24 -11.85 -29.74
C GLY A 120 1.18 -11.81 -28.63
N ARG A 121 0.51 -10.67 -28.43
CA ARG A 121 -0.39 -10.41 -27.32
C ARG A 121 -1.80 -10.91 -27.61
N ARG A 122 -2.33 -11.77 -26.75
CA ARG A 122 -3.63 -12.42 -26.96
C ARG A 122 -4.81 -11.46 -26.74
N ARG A 123 -5.84 -11.57 -27.62
CA ARG A 123 -7.14 -10.89 -27.48
C ARG A 123 -7.80 -11.27 -26.16
N GLY A 124 -8.44 -10.28 -25.49
CA GLY A 124 -9.19 -10.51 -24.27
C GLY A 124 -8.39 -10.42 -22.97
N LYS A 125 -7.05 -10.28 -23.03
CA LYS A 125 -6.23 -9.95 -21.87
C LYS A 125 -6.39 -8.50 -21.44
N TRP A 126 -6.10 -8.22 -20.18
CA TRP A 126 -6.13 -6.89 -19.61
C TRP A 126 -4.76 -6.22 -19.72
N ASP A 127 -4.75 -4.93 -19.94
CA ASP A 127 -3.57 -4.06 -19.89
C ASP A 127 -3.78 -2.91 -18.91
N VAL A 128 -2.71 -2.50 -18.26
CA VAL A 128 -2.68 -1.24 -17.51
C VAL A 128 -2.60 -0.09 -18.50
N VAL A 129 -3.52 0.86 -18.40
CA VAL A 129 -3.56 2.07 -19.23
C VAL A 129 -2.59 3.10 -18.67
N ARG A 130 -1.60 3.47 -19.45
CA ARG A 130 -0.60 4.51 -19.10
C ARG A 130 -0.36 5.46 -20.26
N PRO A 131 -0.44 6.79 -20.06
CA PRO A 131 -0.86 7.47 -18.84
C PRO A 131 -2.36 7.34 -18.56
N SER A 132 -2.76 7.49 -17.31
CA SER A 132 -4.16 7.59 -16.91
C SER A 132 -4.36 8.72 -15.89
N ARG A 133 -5.38 9.54 -16.08
CA ARG A 133 -5.77 10.59 -15.12
C ARG A 133 -6.33 10.04 -13.81
N PHE A 134 -6.70 8.78 -13.79
CA PHE A 134 -7.25 8.11 -12.61
C PHE A 134 -6.17 7.43 -11.77
N ALA A 135 -5.04 7.09 -12.39
CA ALA A 135 -3.97 6.38 -11.72
C ALA A 135 -3.29 7.25 -10.66
N ARG A 136 -3.20 6.72 -9.44
CA ARG A 136 -2.58 7.40 -8.32
C ARG A 136 -2.19 6.43 -7.22
N ARG A 137 -1.39 6.92 -6.31
CA ARG A 137 -1.04 6.26 -5.04
C ARG A 137 -1.58 7.08 -3.87
N ILE A 138 -2.09 6.38 -2.87
CA ILE A 138 -2.26 6.84 -1.50
C ILE A 138 -1.26 6.02 -0.69
N THR A 139 -0.37 6.66 0.05
CA THR A 139 0.74 6.00 0.74
C THR A 139 0.75 6.37 2.22
N GLY A 140 1.60 5.77 3.03
CA GLY A 140 1.80 6.17 4.42
C GLY A 140 2.26 7.63 4.62
N MET A 141 2.55 8.36 3.53
CA MET A 141 2.93 9.77 3.53
C MET A 141 1.85 10.70 2.94
N THR A 142 0.70 10.17 2.56
CA THR A 142 -0.38 10.98 1.96
C THR A 142 -1.16 11.71 3.05
N PRO A 143 -1.31 13.05 2.96
CA PRO A 143 -2.20 13.77 3.85
C PRO A 143 -3.67 13.36 3.63
N ILE A 144 -4.36 13.01 4.71
CA ILE A 144 -5.76 12.57 4.72
C ILE A 144 -6.54 13.45 5.68
N ASP A 145 -7.70 13.92 5.25
CA ASP A 145 -8.59 14.71 6.10
C ASP A 145 -9.39 13.80 7.03
N ILE A 146 -9.41 14.13 8.32
CA ILE A 146 -10.24 13.46 9.32
C ILE A 146 -11.63 14.05 9.27
N GLY A 147 -12.63 13.22 8.98
CA GLY A 147 -14.05 13.60 8.94
C GLY A 147 -14.85 13.01 10.09
N GLY A 148 -16.14 13.40 10.17
CA GLY A 148 -17.07 12.87 11.14
C GLY A 148 -16.98 13.55 12.53
N PRO A 149 -17.69 13.01 13.55
CA PRO A 149 -17.86 13.67 14.85
C PRO A 149 -16.60 13.73 15.72
N ALA A 150 -15.57 12.95 15.41
CA ALA A 150 -14.30 12.96 16.12
C ALA A 150 -13.30 13.99 15.57
N ALA A 151 -13.53 14.56 14.38
CA ALA A 151 -12.63 15.56 13.81
C ALA A 151 -12.43 16.75 14.76
N GLY A 152 -11.16 17.08 15.04
CA GLY A 152 -10.80 18.13 15.97
C GLY A 152 -10.82 17.74 17.46
N ASP A 153 -11.03 16.46 17.80
CA ASP A 153 -10.91 16.01 19.20
C ASP A 153 -9.43 16.14 19.64
N PRO A 154 -9.18 16.62 20.89
CA PRO A 154 -7.80 16.75 21.39
C PRO A 154 -6.96 15.46 21.34
N ARG A 155 -7.58 14.30 21.32
CA ARG A 155 -6.90 13.00 21.17
C ARG A 155 -6.40 12.70 19.76
N LEU A 156 -6.80 13.52 18.77
CA LEU A 156 -6.35 13.42 17.38
C LEU A 156 -5.33 14.52 17.02
N THR A 157 -4.95 15.37 17.98
CA THR A 157 -3.95 16.41 17.74
C THR A 157 -2.55 15.82 17.83
N THR A 158 -1.70 16.16 16.85
CA THR A 158 -0.29 15.79 16.82
C THR A 158 0.57 17.05 16.74
N SER A 159 1.89 16.91 16.82
CA SER A 159 2.78 18.05 16.63
C SER A 159 2.73 18.59 15.19
N ASP A 160 2.39 17.75 14.22
CA ASP A 160 2.28 18.12 12.80
C ASP A 160 0.88 18.62 12.43
N ASP A 161 -0.16 18.22 13.18
CA ASP A 161 -1.51 18.75 13.07
C ASP A 161 -2.10 19.11 14.45
N PRO A 162 -1.89 20.31 14.96
CA PRO A 162 -2.49 20.76 16.22
C PRO A 162 -4.00 20.96 16.16
N THR A 163 -4.63 20.81 14.99
CA THR A 163 -6.09 20.94 14.83
C THR A 163 -6.83 19.61 14.97
N GLY A 164 -6.15 18.47 14.88
CA GLY A 164 -6.76 17.13 14.92
C GLY A 164 -7.72 16.85 13.77
N THR A 165 -7.47 17.46 12.61
CA THR A 165 -8.32 17.33 11.41
C THR A 165 -7.61 16.66 10.22
N ARG A 166 -6.32 16.35 10.36
CA ARG A 166 -5.51 15.72 9.32
C ARG A 166 -4.58 14.66 9.90
N VAL A 167 -4.29 13.66 9.10
CA VAL A 167 -3.34 12.58 9.42
C VAL A 167 -2.57 12.20 8.17
N LEU A 168 -1.37 11.63 8.33
CA LEU A 168 -0.67 10.97 7.25
C LEU A 168 -1.05 9.49 7.25
N GLY A 169 -1.50 8.99 6.14
CA GLY A 169 -1.90 7.59 6.03
C GLY A 169 -1.97 7.15 4.57
N THR A 170 -2.13 5.87 4.36
CA THR A 170 -2.61 4.85 5.29
C THR A 170 -1.60 3.72 5.41
N LEU A 171 -1.66 2.93 6.48
CA LEU A 171 -0.72 1.86 6.80
C LEU A 171 -1.45 0.54 7.02
N ASN A 172 -0.81 -0.58 6.69
CA ASN A 172 -1.28 -1.94 6.92
C ASN A 172 -2.74 -2.17 6.49
N ASN A 173 -3.08 -1.73 5.29
CA ASN A 173 -4.43 -1.88 4.75
C ASN A 173 -4.69 -3.33 4.35
N CYS A 174 -5.46 -4.04 5.13
CA CYS A 174 -5.84 -5.43 4.90
C CYS A 174 -7.25 -5.50 4.27
N ALA A 175 -8.30 -5.46 5.08
CA ALA A 175 -9.66 -5.54 4.59
C ALA A 175 -10.06 -4.32 3.74
N MET A 176 -10.91 -4.59 2.75
CA MET A 176 -11.47 -3.55 1.89
C MET A 176 -12.98 -3.72 1.73
N GLY A 177 -13.63 -2.64 1.38
CA GLY A 177 -15.02 -2.62 0.95
C GLY A 177 -15.25 -1.52 -0.07
N PHE A 178 -16.47 -1.46 -0.59
CA PHE A 178 -16.89 -0.35 -1.44
C PHE A 178 -18.37 -0.04 -1.23
N THR A 179 -18.71 1.22 -1.38
CA THR A 179 -20.09 1.68 -1.24
C THR A 179 -20.85 1.55 -2.56
N PRO A 180 -22.20 1.49 -2.52
CA PRO A 180 -23.02 1.49 -3.73
C PRO A 180 -22.81 2.72 -4.63
N TRP A 181 -22.34 3.84 -4.06
CA TRP A 181 -22.06 5.07 -4.80
C TRP A 181 -20.61 5.19 -5.27
N GLY A 182 -19.79 4.12 -5.16
CA GLY A 182 -18.47 4.04 -5.77
C GLY A 182 -17.31 4.57 -4.93
N THR A 183 -17.45 4.63 -3.60
CA THR A 183 -16.34 4.96 -2.69
C THR A 183 -15.62 3.68 -2.26
N TYR A 184 -14.31 3.67 -2.34
CA TYR A 184 -13.48 2.62 -1.78
C TYR A 184 -13.29 2.83 -0.28
N LEU A 185 -13.37 1.75 0.49
CA LEU A 185 -13.12 1.72 1.92
C LEU A 185 -11.93 0.80 2.19
N ALA A 186 -10.98 1.25 2.98
CA ALA A 186 -9.84 0.45 3.44
C ALA A 186 -9.80 0.48 4.96
N CYS A 187 -9.39 -0.64 5.56
CA CYS A 187 -9.22 -0.77 7.00
C CYS A 187 -7.75 -1.03 7.30
N GLU A 188 -7.19 -0.25 8.21
CA GLU A 188 -5.86 -0.51 8.76
C GLU A 188 -5.93 -1.66 9.76
N GLU A 189 -4.93 -2.55 9.70
CA GLU A 189 -4.73 -3.67 10.61
C GLU A 189 -3.33 -3.59 11.22
N ASN A 190 -3.08 -4.27 12.31
CA ASN A 190 -1.73 -4.44 12.92
C ASN A 190 -0.91 -3.14 13.07
N PHE A 191 -1.57 -1.97 13.07
CA PHE A 191 -0.92 -0.66 13.14
C PHE A 191 0.04 -0.54 14.33
N ASN A 192 -0.27 -1.20 15.44
CA ASN A 192 0.53 -1.23 16.66
C ASN A 192 1.98 -1.70 16.43
N GLY A 193 2.23 -2.49 15.41
CA GLY A 193 3.55 -3.02 15.07
C GLY A 193 4.53 -1.99 14.52
N TYR A 194 4.04 -0.86 14.02
CA TYR A 194 4.87 0.23 13.49
C TYR A 194 5.35 1.19 14.56
N PHE A 195 4.59 1.32 15.65
CA PHE A 195 4.87 2.25 16.75
C PHE A 195 5.75 1.63 17.83
N ARG A 196 6.46 2.48 18.57
CA ARG A 196 7.36 2.09 19.65
C ARG A 196 7.02 2.85 20.94
N LYS A 197 7.01 2.10 22.04
CA LYS A 197 6.90 2.62 23.39
C LYS A 197 8.11 2.23 24.22
N ASN A 198 8.87 3.20 24.70
CA ASN A 198 9.91 2.98 25.68
C ASN A 198 9.33 3.05 27.11
N GLY A 199 9.83 2.20 28.01
CA GLY A 199 9.40 2.19 29.42
C GLY A 199 8.01 1.58 29.65
N THR A 200 7.30 2.08 30.65
CA THR A 200 6.03 1.51 31.12
C THR A 200 4.88 1.90 30.20
N GLN A 201 4.19 0.89 29.70
CA GLN A 201 2.99 1.07 28.87
C GLN A 201 1.80 1.56 29.73
N THR A 202 1.01 2.46 29.17
CA THR A 202 -0.34 2.80 29.66
C THR A 202 -1.32 1.63 29.47
N THR A 203 -2.51 1.73 30.05
CA THR A 203 -3.56 0.71 29.88
C THR A 203 -3.99 0.58 28.40
N LEU A 204 -4.07 1.71 27.67
CA LEU A 204 -4.44 1.71 26.25
C LEU A 204 -3.33 1.10 25.38
N GLU A 205 -2.08 1.50 25.59
CA GLU A 205 -0.94 0.95 24.86
C GLU A 205 -0.80 -0.58 25.05
N LYS A 206 -1.06 -1.08 26.28
CA LYS A 206 -1.13 -2.52 26.54
C LYS A 206 -2.28 -3.19 25.80
N ARG A 207 -3.47 -2.56 25.79
CA ARG A 207 -4.65 -3.07 25.10
C ARG A 207 -4.42 -3.20 23.60
N TYR A 208 -3.74 -2.24 23.00
CA TYR A 208 -3.44 -2.23 21.57
C TYR A 208 -2.12 -2.92 21.21
N GLY A 209 -1.36 -3.41 22.19
CA GLY A 209 -0.14 -4.17 21.95
C GLY A 209 1.04 -3.32 21.46
N ILE A 210 1.06 -2.01 21.77
CA ILE A 210 2.19 -1.13 21.44
C ILE A 210 3.35 -1.43 22.40
N THR A 211 4.46 -1.92 21.88
CA THR A 211 5.60 -2.39 22.67
C THR A 211 6.90 -1.69 22.27
N ALA A 212 7.98 -1.93 23.04
CA ALA A 212 9.32 -1.46 22.66
C ALA A 212 9.87 -2.18 21.42
N ALA A 213 9.43 -3.41 21.12
CA ALA A 213 9.91 -4.19 19.97
C ALA A 213 9.12 -3.93 18.67
N GLY A 214 7.80 -3.71 18.77
CA GLY A 214 6.88 -3.69 17.61
C GLY A 214 7.09 -4.91 16.71
N PHE A 215 6.95 -4.73 15.40
CA PHE A 215 7.16 -5.78 14.39
C PHE A 215 8.54 -5.72 13.69
N GLY A 216 9.49 -4.98 14.26
CA GLY A 216 10.84 -4.93 13.70
C GLY A 216 11.11 -3.76 12.76
N TYR A 217 10.11 -2.98 12.37
CA TYR A 217 10.31 -1.75 11.59
C TYR A 217 11.18 -0.74 12.33
N LEU A 218 12.09 -0.09 11.60
CA LEU A 218 13.06 0.86 12.18
C LEU A 218 12.63 2.33 12.02
N TRP A 219 11.40 2.59 11.63
CA TRP A 219 10.89 3.94 11.33
C TRP A 219 11.03 4.91 12.51
N HIS A 220 10.79 4.43 13.71
CA HIS A 220 10.94 5.20 14.95
C HIS A 220 12.36 5.77 15.17
N THR A 221 13.37 5.24 14.49
CA THR A 221 14.75 5.72 14.65
C THR A 221 15.01 7.04 13.91
N THR A 222 14.18 7.32 12.89
CA THR A 222 14.35 8.50 12.02
C THR A 222 13.11 9.39 11.93
N ASP A 223 11.96 8.91 12.43
CA ASP A 223 10.69 9.64 12.40
C ASP A 223 10.02 9.56 13.79
N LYS A 224 9.80 10.73 14.42
CA LYS A 224 9.16 10.85 15.73
C LYS A 224 7.71 10.38 15.75
N ARG A 225 7.01 10.44 14.59
CA ARG A 225 5.64 9.96 14.42
C ARG A 225 5.45 8.55 15.00
N PHE A 226 6.46 7.70 14.89
CA PHE A 226 6.41 6.31 15.35
C PHE A 226 6.93 6.10 16.78
N ARG A 227 7.12 7.18 17.56
CA ARG A 227 7.54 7.17 18.96
C ARG A 227 6.41 7.67 19.85
N VAL A 228 5.65 6.77 20.43
CA VAL A 228 4.46 7.08 21.27
C VAL A 228 4.81 7.91 22.50
N ASP A 229 6.07 7.93 22.91
CA ASP A 229 6.56 8.80 23.98
C ASP A 229 6.63 10.28 23.56
N GLU A 230 6.76 10.56 22.28
CA GLU A 230 6.84 11.91 21.71
C GLU A 230 5.54 12.34 21.02
N GLU A 231 4.88 11.41 20.32
CA GLU A 231 3.63 11.64 19.61
C GLU A 231 2.57 10.61 20.08
N PRO A 232 1.95 10.81 21.25
CA PRO A 232 1.06 9.82 21.86
C PRO A 232 -0.29 9.65 21.16
N ASN A 233 -0.64 10.55 20.26
CA ASN A 233 -1.91 10.55 19.53
C ASN A 233 -1.79 10.06 18.07
N GLU A 234 -0.61 9.60 17.63
CA GLU A 234 -0.41 9.06 16.27
C GLU A 234 -0.95 7.63 16.08
N PRO A 235 -0.85 6.73 17.08
CA PRO A 235 -1.45 5.39 16.96
C PRO A 235 -2.96 5.36 16.99
#